data_6234b6b6acb58efd62e6f2f69f44d1f2
#
_entry.id   6234b6b6acb58efd62e6f2f69f44d1f2
#
_cell.length_a   1.000
_cell.length_b   1.000
_cell.length_c   1.000
_cell.angle_alpha   90.00
_cell.angle_beta   90.00
_cell.angle_gamma   90.00
#
_symmetry.space_group_name_H-M   'P 1'
#
loop_
_entity.id
_entity.type
_entity.pdbx_description
1 polymer ?
#
loop_
_entity_poly.entity_id
_entity_poly.type
_entity_poly.pdbx_seq_one_letter_code
_entity_poly.pdbx_strand_id
1 'polypeptide(L)'
;MQKTTARQRLTAVLIREFNIRLGGFLFVNIWTAPIVFLAVCGGYFTEFAAAYSVALIHELAHVICAGFFSVGVSHITLYPFGLCAVLSEGYIPSSYKEFFTALAGPLSNAVMFFMCSVLYNLQNAAFLILCMNINLAMCVLNLVPALPLDGGRMLKAILSSQFGIIRSYNFMLRVSRVLVLMLFAAAAAVFFLNKFNFSLILISAFLLQNLCSEQRSLTIVTVREILNRKSAYGEEMREYRSKPLCAAAGAPARGILKHISFDCVHIVHVTDKSGKITAVLTETQVLDALCRDGIRIRYGDIAA
;
A
#
# COMPACT_ATOMS: atom_id res chain seq x y z
N MET A 1 17.49 -9.49 -21.74
CA MET A 1 16.76 -9.58 -20.46
C MET A 1 17.65 -9.59 -19.19
N GLN A 2 18.96 -9.37 -19.25
CA GLN A 2 19.88 -9.53 -18.10
C GLN A 2 20.42 -8.24 -17.47
N LYS A 3 20.23 -7.06 -18.06
CA LYS A 3 20.77 -5.79 -17.52
C LYS A 3 19.93 -5.11 -16.44
N THR A 4 18.67 -5.47 -16.30
CA THR A 4 17.75 -4.88 -15.29
C THR A 4 17.94 -5.46 -13.89
N THR A 5 18.49 -6.66 -13.80
CA THR A 5 18.63 -7.43 -12.54
C THR A 5 19.75 -6.91 -11.62
N ALA A 6 20.84 -6.38 -12.18
CA ALA A 6 22.00 -5.91 -11.39
C ALA A 6 21.68 -4.58 -10.66
N ARG A 7 21.03 -3.63 -11.34
CA ARG A 7 20.65 -2.34 -10.76
C ARG A 7 19.54 -2.48 -9.70
N GLN A 8 18.65 -3.47 -9.87
CA GLN A 8 17.62 -3.80 -8.88
C GLN A 8 18.19 -4.50 -7.66
N ARG A 9 19.23 -5.33 -7.82
CA ARG A 9 19.95 -5.92 -6.70
C ARG A 9 20.76 -4.87 -5.95
N LEU A 10 21.41 -3.92 -6.62
CA LEU A 10 22.16 -2.84 -5.98
C LEU A 10 21.28 -1.92 -5.12
N THR A 11 20.09 -1.50 -5.60
CA THR A 11 19.18 -0.67 -4.81
C THR A 11 18.55 -1.44 -3.64
N ALA A 12 18.19 -2.71 -3.82
CA ALA A 12 17.69 -3.55 -2.74
C ALA A 12 18.77 -3.89 -1.70
N VAL A 13 20.01 -4.10 -2.15
CA VAL A 13 21.18 -4.35 -1.30
C VAL A 13 21.56 -3.07 -0.54
N LEU A 14 21.60 -1.89 -1.20
CA LEU A 14 21.93 -0.62 -0.57
C LEU A 14 20.91 -0.20 0.51
N ILE A 15 19.63 -0.53 0.34
CA ILE A 15 18.61 -0.26 1.37
C ILE A 15 18.69 -1.28 2.52
N ARG A 16 19.09 -2.51 2.25
CA ARG A 16 19.14 -3.61 3.24
C ARG A 16 20.41 -3.59 4.10
N GLU A 17 21.52 -3.09 3.59
CA GLU A 17 22.82 -3.11 4.28
C GLU A 17 22.99 -1.99 5.33
N PHE A 18 22.10 -1.00 5.39
CA PHE A 18 22.19 0.13 6.32
C PHE A 18 21.18 0.11 7.47
N ASN A 19 20.53 -1.03 7.73
CA ASN A 19 19.61 -1.18 8.85
C ASN A 19 20.31 -1.84 10.05
N ILE A 20 20.39 -1.13 11.17
CA ILE A 20 20.88 -1.64 12.44
C ILE A 20 19.70 -2.28 13.18
N ARG A 21 19.86 -3.54 13.62
CA ARG A 21 18.84 -4.24 14.40
C ARG A 21 18.94 -3.83 15.86
N LEU A 22 17.89 -3.15 16.36
CA LEU A 22 17.73 -2.78 17.76
C LEU A 22 16.77 -3.76 18.47
N GLY A 23 17.07 -5.05 18.48
CA GLY A 23 16.19 -6.09 19.05
C GLY A 23 15.49 -6.94 17.98
N GLY A 24 14.53 -7.79 18.40
CA GLY A 24 13.87 -8.77 17.51
C GLY A 24 12.97 -8.18 16.43
N PHE A 25 12.40 -7.00 16.67
CA PHE A 25 11.29 -6.45 15.89
C PHE A 25 11.53 -5.04 15.33
N LEU A 26 12.52 -4.30 15.84
CA LEU A 26 12.81 -2.92 15.44
C LEU A 26 14.13 -2.82 14.68
N PHE A 27 14.08 -2.20 13.51
CA PHE A 27 15.25 -1.86 12.70
C PHE A 27 15.37 -0.34 12.57
N VAL A 28 16.57 0.20 12.62
CA VAL A 28 16.85 1.63 12.43
C VAL A 28 17.76 1.78 11.21
N ASN A 29 17.30 2.59 10.27
CA ASN A 29 18.12 2.93 9.11
C ASN A 29 19.21 3.92 9.53
N ILE A 30 20.45 3.68 9.11
CA ILE A 30 21.61 4.48 9.49
C ILE A 30 21.47 5.96 9.09
N TRP A 31 20.74 6.25 8.01
CA TRP A 31 20.46 7.61 7.57
C TRP A 31 19.56 8.41 8.52
N THR A 32 18.99 7.77 9.54
CA THR A 32 18.27 8.48 10.62
C THR A 32 19.21 9.23 11.52
N ALA A 33 20.46 8.73 11.73
CA ALA A 33 21.43 9.34 12.62
C ALA A 33 21.86 10.78 12.22
N PRO A 34 22.16 11.09 10.94
CA PRO A 34 22.43 12.47 10.51
C PRO A 34 21.26 13.43 10.78
N ILE A 35 20.01 12.96 10.60
CA ILE A 35 18.83 13.82 10.83
C ILE A 35 18.63 14.10 12.30
N VAL A 36 18.79 13.08 13.16
CA VAL A 36 18.79 13.29 14.64
C VAL A 36 19.88 14.27 15.04
N PHE A 37 21.10 14.12 14.52
CA PHE A 37 22.20 15.04 14.79
C PHE A 37 21.87 16.47 14.38
N LEU A 38 21.31 16.67 13.18
CA LEU A 38 20.89 18.00 12.72
C LEU A 38 19.77 18.59 13.58
N ALA A 39 18.80 17.78 14.03
CA ALA A 39 17.73 18.21 14.91
C ALA A 39 18.28 18.68 16.27
N VAL A 40 19.25 17.95 16.83
CA VAL A 40 19.93 18.32 18.08
C VAL A 40 20.73 19.62 17.91
N CYS A 41 21.57 19.72 16.86
CA CYS A 41 22.40 20.89 16.60
C CYS A 41 21.55 22.14 16.25
N GLY A 42 20.39 21.96 15.61
CA GLY A 42 19.46 23.03 15.27
C GLY A 42 18.55 23.47 16.40
N GLY A 43 18.56 22.78 17.53
CA GLY A 43 17.66 23.07 18.67
C GLY A 43 16.22 22.57 18.48
N TYR A 44 15.95 21.75 17.45
CA TYR A 44 14.61 21.22 17.11
C TYR A 44 14.40 19.79 17.63
N PHE A 45 15.16 19.38 18.66
CA PHE A 45 15.07 18.01 19.17
C PHE A 45 13.69 17.67 19.73
N THR A 46 13.04 18.63 20.41
CA THR A 46 11.70 18.43 20.99
C THR A 46 10.64 18.19 19.92
N GLU A 47 10.65 18.99 18.85
CA GLU A 47 9.73 18.87 17.72
C GLU A 47 9.97 17.56 16.96
N PHE A 48 11.23 17.22 16.76
CA PHE A 48 11.62 15.97 16.14
C PHE A 48 11.16 14.76 16.98
N ALA A 49 11.44 14.75 18.28
CA ALA A 49 11.03 13.67 19.18
C ALA A 49 9.50 13.53 19.26
N ALA A 50 8.76 14.67 19.31
CA ALA A 50 7.31 14.66 19.27
C ALA A 50 6.78 14.07 17.96
N ALA A 51 7.31 14.49 16.81
CA ALA A 51 6.89 13.98 15.51
C ALA A 51 7.13 12.47 15.35
N TYR A 52 8.29 11.99 15.80
CA TYR A 52 8.61 10.55 15.77
C TYR A 52 7.76 9.74 16.74
N SER A 53 7.44 10.28 17.91
CA SER A 53 6.54 9.63 18.87
C SER A 53 5.13 9.49 18.31
N VAL A 54 4.60 10.54 17.67
CA VAL A 54 3.31 10.52 17.00
C VAL A 54 3.32 9.50 15.84
N ALA A 55 4.38 9.50 15.00
CA ALA A 55 4.54 8.55 13.92
C ALA A 55 4.62 7.09 14.44
N LEU A 56 5.29 6.85 15.55
CA LEU A 56 5.36 5.53 16.18
C LEU A 56 3.98 5.04 16.63
N ILE A 57 3.20 5.90 17.29
CA ILE A 57 1.84 5.56 17.73
C ILE A 57 0.95 5.25 16.53
N HIS A 58 1.06 6.04 15.47
CA HIS A 58 0.34 5.84 14.21
C HIS A 58 0.65 4.46 13.59
N GLU A 59 1.93 4.10 13.45
CA GLU A 59 2.35 2.81 12.90
C GLU A 59 1.98 1.64 13.82
N LEU A 60 2.07 1.83 15.14
CA LEU A 60 1.62 0.83 16.10
C LEU A 60 0.12 0.55 15.99
N ALA A 61 -0.70 1.57 15.71
CA ALA A 61 -2.14 1.39 15.48
C ALA A 61 -2.40 0.49 14.27
N HIS A 62 -1.65 0.64 13.16
CA HIS A 62 -1.71 -0.28 12.03
C HIS A 62 -1.33 -1.70 12.40
N VAL A 63 -0.23 -1.85 13.15
CA VAL A 63 0.27 -3.17 13.59
C VAL A 63 -0.74 -3.88 14.51
N ILE A 64 -1.31 -3.16 15.46
CA ILE A 64 -2.33 -3.70 16.39
C ILE A 64 -3.57 -4.13 15.59
N CYS A 65 -4.05 -3.28 14.69
CA CYS A 65 -5.20 -3.60 13.85
C CYS A 65 -4.92 -4.79 12.92
N ALA A 66 -3.74 -4.88 12.31
CA ALA A 66 -3.30 -6.03 11.52
C ALA A 66 -3.30 -7.31 12.35
N GLY A 67 -2.83 -7.24 13.60
CA GLY A 67 -2.84 -8.35 14.55
C GLY A 67 -4.25 -8.88 14.84
N PHE A 68 -5.26 -8.00 15.03
CA PHE A 68 -6.66 -8.40 15.20
C PHE A 68 -7.21 -9.17 13.99
N PHE A 69 -6.72 -8.89 12.80
CA PHE A 69 -7.08 -9.58 11.57
C PHE A 69 -6.18 -10.79 11.25
N SER A 70 -5.30 -11.19 12.17
CA SER A 70 -4.33 -12.27 11.96
C SER A 70 -3.40 -12.03 10.76
N VAL A 71 -3.12 -10.75 10.46
CA VAL A 71 -2.14 -10.36 9.44
C VAL A 71 -0.78 -10.23 10.11
N GLY A 72 0.15 -11.10 9.72
CA GLY A 72 1.49 -11.11 10.28
C GLY A 72 2.29 -9.85 9.93
N VAL A 73 2.93 -9.24 10.93
CA VAL A 73 3.90 -8.16 10.76
C VAL A 73 5.29 -8.72 11.03
N SER A 74 6.22 -8.54 10.09
CA SER A 74 7.58 -9.06 10.19
C SER A 74 8.43 -8.20 11.13
N HIS A 75 8.47 -6.89 10.86
CA HIS A 75 9.27 -5.94 11.64
C HIS A 75 8.84 -4.50 11.33
N ILE A 76 9.26 -3.58 12.19
CA ILE A 76 9.13 -2.13 11.97
C ILE A 76 10.52 -1.57 11.66
N THR A 77 10.61 -0.73 10.62
CA THR A 77 11.85 -0.04 10.26
C THR A 77 11.67 1.46 10.45
N LEU A 78 12.59 2.06 11.20
CA LEU A 78 12.67 3.49 11.39
C LEU A 78 13.51 4.09 10.24
N TYR A 79 12.88 4.91 9.43
CA TYR A 79 13.50 5.66 8.34
C TYR A 79 13.71 7.14 8.72
N PRO A 80 14.56 7.88 7.99
CA PRO A 80 14.76 9.32 8.19
C PRO A 80 13.49 10.16 8.19
N PHE A 81 12.49 9.77 7.43
CA PHE A 81 11.24 10.51 7.21
C PHE A 81 10.00 9.81 7.81
N GLY A 82 10.18 8.88 8.73
CA GLY A 82 9.08 8.18 9.41
C GLY A 82 9.37 6.73 9.71
N LEU A 83 8.35 6.00 10.12
CA LEU A 83 8.38 4.57 10.38
C LEU A 83 7.65 3.81 9.27
N CYS A 84 7.96 2.53 9.13
CA CYS A 84 7.29 1.65 8.19
C CYS A 84 7.18 0.24 8.79
N ALA A 85 5.96 -0.25 8.96
CA ALA A 85 5.69 -1.63 9.34
C ALA A 85 5.74 -2.53 8.09
N VAL A 86 6.58 -3.55 8.13
CA VAL A 86 6.73 -4.52 7.03
C VAL A 86 5.89 -5.75 7.33
N LEU A 87 4.90 -6.01 6.48
CA LEU A 87 4.03 -7.19 6.57
C LEU A 87 4.81 -8.47 6.22
N SER A 88 4.54 -9.56 6.91
CA SER A 88 5.20 -10.87 6.68
C SER A 88 4.91 -11.40 5.28
N GLU A 89 3.69 -11.23 4.79
CA GLU A 89 3.29 -11.64 3.44
C GLU A 89 3.48 -10.53 2.39
N GLY A 90 3.83 -9.31 2.81
CA GLY A 90 4.02 -8.16 1.94
C GLY A 90 2.73 -7.51 1.42
N TYR A 91 1.56 -8.06 1.75
CA TYR A 91 0.24 -7.51 1.42
C TYR A 91 -0.85 -8.08 2.35
N ILE A 92 -2.03 -7.47 2.34
CA ILE A 92 -3.21 -7.94 3.09
C ILE A 92 -4.19 -8.61 2.10
N PRO A 93 -4.48 -9.92 2.22
CA PRO A 93 -5.27 -10.66 1.23
C PRO A 93 -6.79 -10.49 1.40
N SER A 94 -7.24 -9.32 1.83
CA SER A 94 -8.67 -8.98 1.98
C SER A 94 -8.86 -7.48 1.91
N SER A 95 -9.78 -7.03 1.07
CA SER A 95 -10.13 -5.60 0.94
C SER A 95 -10.64 -5.01 2.24
N TYR A 96 -11.48 -5.76 2.97
CA TYR A 96 -12.00 -5.36 4.26
C TYR A 96 -10.88 -5.17 5.30
N LYS A 97 -10.00 -6.16 5.45
CA LYS A 97 -8.89 -6.10 6.39
C LYS A 97 -7.92 -4.96 6.04
N GLU A 98 -7.64 -4.76 4.75
CA GLU A 98 -6.78 -3.65 4.28
C GLU A 98 -7.38 -2.29 4.61
N PHE A 99 -8.69 -2.11 4.41
CA PHE A 99 -9.39 -0.86 4.71
C PHE A 99 -9.27 -0.50 6.20
N PHE A 100 -9.63 -1.41 7.10
CA PHE A 100 -9.58 -1.13 8.55
C PHE A 100 -8.16 -0.99 9.07
N THR A 101 -7.22 -1.78 8.55
CA THR A 101 -5.81 -1.61 8.90
C THR A 101 -5.30 -0.23 8.48
N ALA A 102 -5.61 0.24 7.27
CA ALA A 102 -5.23 1.56 6.82
C ALA A 102 -5.92 2.69 7.60
N LEU A 103 -7.19 2.50 8.01
CA LEU A 103 -7.93 3.49 8.81
C LEU A 103 -7.35 3.66 10.22
N ALA A 104 -6.76 2.61 10.80
CA ALA A 104 -6.31 2.60 12.19
C ALA A 104 -5.28 3.69 12.51
N GLY A 105 -4.34 3.98 11.59
CA GLY A 105 -3.35 5.05 11.76
C GLY A 105 -3.98 6.44 11.87
N PRO A 106 -4.71 6.92 10.85
CA PRO A 106 -5.38 8.21 10.91
C PRO A 106 -6.34 8.33 12.11
N LEU A 107 -7.05 7.24 12.45
CA LEU A 107 -7.94 7.21 13.61
C LEU A 107 -7.18 7.40 14.92
N SER A 108 -6.01 6.78 15.08
CA SER A 108 -5.16 6.95 16.27
C SER A 108 -4.71 8.40 16.41
N ASN A 109 -4.33 9.05 15.31
CA ASN A 109 -3.96 10.47 15.33
C ASN A 109 -5.14 11.37 15.69
N ALA A 110 -6.35 11.08 15.21
CA ALA A 110 -7.55 11.82 15.60
C ALA A 110 -7.83 11.68 17.10
N VAL A 111 -7.74 10.47 17.64
CA VAL A 111 -7.89 10.22 19.08
C VAL A 111 -6.82 10.97 19.90
N MET A 112 -5.54 10.91 19.48
CA MET A 112 -4.45 11.62 20.13
C MET A 112 -4.63 13.14 20.07
N PHE A 113 -5.12 13.69 18.96
CA PHE A 113 -5.47 15.09 18.84
C PHE A 113 -6.50 15.50 19.89
N PHE A 114 -7.61 14.74 20.03
CA PHE A 114 -8.64 15.01 21.03
C PHE A 114 -8.10 14.88 22.46
N MET A 115 -7.30 13.87 22.76
CA MET A 115 -6.68 13.71 24.08
C MET A 115 -5.78 14.89 24.41
N CYS A 116 -4.90 15.32 23.49
CA CYS A 116 -4.06 16.50 23.69
C CYS A 116 -4.89 17.78 23.86
N SER A 117 -6.03 17.92 23.15
CA SER A 117 -6.93 19.06 23.28
C SER A 117 -7.56 19.15 24.69
N VAL A 118 -8.04 18.02 25.21
CA VAL A 118 -8.59 17.95 26.57
C VAL A 118 -7.53 18.27 27.61
N LEU A 119 -6.33 17.70 27.48
CA LEU A 119 -5.21 17.96 28.40
C LEU A 119 -4.73 19.41 28.32
N TYR A 120 -4.74 20.03 27.14
CA TYR A 120 -4.40 21.43 26.97
C TYR A 120 -5.34 22.37 27.76
N ASN A 121 -6.64 22.08 27.73
CA ASN A 121 -7.61 22.86 28.52
C ASN A 121 -7.40 22.75 30.04
N LEU A 122 -6.74 21.68 30.50
CA LEU A 122 -6.43 21.47 31.92
C LEU A 122 -5.09 22.08 32.35
N GLN A 123 -4.06 22.04 31.48
CA GLN A 123 -2.68 22.34 31.86
C GLN A 123 -2.05 23.55 31.12
N ASN A 124 -2.67 24.02 30.02
CA ASN A 124 -2.16 25.11 29.15
C ASN A 124 -0.67 24.97 28.72
N ALA A 125 -0.22 23.71 28.55
CA ALA A 125 1.16 23.45 28.16
C ALA A 125 1.38 23.65 26.66
N ALA A 126 2.33 24.50 26.26
CA ALA A 126 2.66 24.76 24.85
C ALA A 126 3.05 23.50 24.06
N PHE A 127 3.67 22.51 24.72
CA PHE A 127 4.00 21.21 24.12
C PHE A 127 2.77 20.45 23.62
N LEU A 128 1.61 20.58 24.29
CA LEU A 128 0.36 19.94 23.86
C LEU A 128 -0.16 20.54 22.55
N ILE A 129 0.03 21.84 22.32
CA ILE A 129 -0.30 22.48 21.03
C ILE A 129 0.55 21.89 19.90
N LEU A 130 1.85 21.69 20.16
CA LEU A 130 2.74 21.05 19.20
C LEU A 130 2.26 19.65 18.85
N CYS A 131 1.93 18.82 19.85
CA CYS A 131 1.39 17.46 19.64
C CYS A 131 0.06 17.48 18.88
N MET A 132 -0.85 18.40 19.19
CA MET A 132 -2.12 18.57 18.46
C MET A 132 -1.87 18.88 16.99
N ASN A 133 -1.01 19.84 16.68
CA ASN A 133 -0.70 20.25 15.31
C ASN A 133 -0.07 19.09 14.51
N ILE A 134 0.85 18.34 15.11
CA ILE A 134 1.48 17.18 14.46
C ILE A 134 0.44 16.09 14.20
N ASN A 135 -0.38 15.74 15.19
CA ASN A 135 -1.41 14.71 15.01
C ASN A 135 -2.45 15.11 13.95
N LEU A 136 -2.90 16.37 13.96
CA LEU A 136 -3.85 16.88 12.96
C LEU A 136 -3.25 16.85 11.56
N ALA A 137 -2.03 17.35 11.40
CA ALA A 137 -1.35 17.35 10.11
C ALA A 137 -1.15 15.92 9.60
N MET A 138 -0.73 14.99 10.45
CA MET A 138 -0.51 13.59 10.09
C MET A 138 -1.82 12.88 9.75
N CYS A 139 -2.90 13.14 10.49
CA CYS A 139 -4.23 12.62 10.19
C CYS A 139 -4.72 13.09 8.81
N VAL A 140 -4.68 14.41 8.57
CA VAL A 140 -5.16 15.00 7.30
C VAL A 140 -4.34 14.53 6.11
N LEU A 141 -3.00 14.53 6.24
CA LEU A 141 -2.12 14.06 5.16
C LEU A 141 -2.36 12.59 4.83
N ASN A 142 -2.49 11.72 5.84
CA ASN A 142 -2.72 10.30 5.62
C ASN A 142 -4.13 9.98 5.13
N LEU A 143 -5.12 10.85 5.28
CA LEU A 143 -6.44 10.69 4.68
C LEU A 143 -6.51 11.12 3.21
N VAL A 144 -5.47 11.75 2.65
CA VAL A 144 -5.42 12.10 1.21
C VAL A 144 -5.52 10.83 0.37
N PRO A 145 -6.43 10.78 -0.65
CA PRO A 145 -6.65 9.59 -1.48
C PRO A 145 -5.54 9.39 -2.51
N ALA A 146 -4.30 9.30 -2.07
CA ALA A 146 -3.12 9.11 -2.89
C ALA A 146 -2.21 8.02 -2.30
N LEU A 147 -1.78 7.04 -3.12
CA LEU A 147 -0.75 6.11 -2.72
C LEU A 147 0.61 6.84 -2.60
N PRO A 148 1.44 6.51 -1.62
CA PRO A 148 1.33 5.39 -0.67
C PRO A 148 0.60 5.70 0.64
N LEU A 149 -0.09 6.85 0.76
CA LEU A 149 -0.78 7.28 1.96
C LEU A 149 -1.96 6.36 2.33
N ASP A 150 -2.39 6.36 3.59
CA ASP A 150 -3.44 5.46 4.08
C ASP A 150 -4.80 5.69 3.41
N GLY A 151 -5.16 6.95 3.14
CA GLY A 151 -6.36 7.30 2.37
C GLY A 151 -6.36 6.68 0.96
N GLY A 152 -5.19 6.62 0.33
CA GLY A 152 -5.01 5.91 -0.94
C GLY A 152 -5.19 4.40 -0.80
N ARG A 153 -4.68 3.80 0.28
CA ARG A 153 -4.85 2.38 0.59
C ARG A 153 -6.31 2.04 0.92
N MET A 154 -6.99 2.89 1.70
CA MET A 154 -8.42 2.76 1.99
C MET A 154 -9.26 2.80 0.71
N LEU A 155 -9.05 3.80 -0.15
CA LEU A 155 -9.78 3.92 -1.40
C LEU A 155 -9.47 2.76 -2.36
N LYS A 156 -8.20 2.34 -2.45
CA LYS A 156 -7.81 1.15 -3.20
C LYS A 156 -8.55 -0.10 -2.70
N ALA A 157 -8.65 -0.28 -1.39
CA ALA A 157 -9.35 -1.41 -0.79
C ALA A 157 -10.85 -1.43 -1.16
N ILE A 158 -11.54 -0.29 -1.08
CA ILE A 158 -12.94 -0.16 -1.50
C ILE A 158 -13.10 -0.49 -2.99
N LEU A 159 -12.27 0.09 -3.85
CA LEU A 159 -12.35 -0.13 -5.29
C LEU A 159 -12.01 -1.58 -5.67
N SER A 160 -11.08 -2.22 -4.97
CA SER A 160 -10.65 -3.59 -5.29
C SER A 160 -11.73 -4.63 -5.01
N SER A 161 -12.60 -4.39 -4.05
CA SER A 161 -13.77 -5.26 -3.79
C SER A 161 -14.80 -5.22 -4.93
N GLN A 162 -14.89 -4.10 -5.67
CA GLN A 162 -15.86 -3.91 -6.74
C GLN A 162 -15.28 -4.21 -8.14
N PHE A 163 -14.12 -3.66 -8.45
CA PHE A 163 -13.53 -3.63 -9.80
C PHE A 163 -12.36 -4.58 -9.99
N GLY A 164 -11.92 -5.27 -8.92
CA GLY A 164 -10.76 -6.15 -8.90
C GLY A 164 -9.45 -5.40 -8.61
N ILE A 165 -8.46 -6.17 -8.14
CA ILE A 165 -7.19 -5.65 -7.58
C ILE A 165 -6.41 -4.83 -8.62
N ILE A 166 -6.19 -5.39 -9.80
CA ILE A 166 -5.34 -4.78 -10.83
C ILE A 166 -5.93 -3.48 -11.37
N ARG A 167 -7.26 -3.45 -11.61
CA ARG A 167 -7.93 -2.24 -12.11
C ARG A 167 -7.90 -1.12 -11.08
N SER A 168 -8.23 -1.45 -9.83
CA SER A 168 -8.25 -0.50 -8.72
C SER A 168 -6.87 0.06 -8.44
N TYR A 169 -5.85 -0.79 -8.43
CA TYR A 169 -4.48 -0.37 -8.21
C TYR A 169 -3.97 0.56 -9.33
N ASN A 170 -4.20 0.20 -10.60
CA ASN A 170 -3.83 1.04 -11.74
C ASN A 170 -4.59 2.37 -11.78
N PHE A 171 -5.85 2.38 -11.34
CA PHE A 171 -6.62 3.62 -11.17
C PHE A 171 -6.00 4.49 -10.09
N MET A 172 -5.74 3.93 -8.91
CA MET A 172 -5.12 4.64 -7.80
C MET A 172 -3.72 5.18 -8.13
N LEU A 173 -2.90 4.42 -8.86
CA LEU A 173 -1.61 4.91 -9.32
C LEU A 173 -1.74 6.13 -10.26
N ARG A 174 -2.77 6.18 -11.11
CA ARG A 174 -3.02 7.36 -11.98
C ARG A 174 -3.46 8.56 -11.16
N VAL A 175 -4.42 8.38 -10.25
CA VAL A 175 -4.89 9.45 -9.36
C VAL A 175 -3.73 9.99 -8.52
N SER A 176 -2.94 9.10 -7.92
CA SER A 176 -1.78 9.49 -7.11
C SER A 176 -0.73 10.27 -7.90
N ARG A 177 -0.45 9.87 -9.15
CA ARG A 177 0.48 10.63 -10.02
C ARG A 177 -0.01 12.05 -10.28
N VAL A 178 -1.30 12.21 -10.58
CA VAL A 178 -1.89 13.54 -10.80
C VAL A 178 -1.79 14.38 -9.54
N LEU A 179 -2.19 13.84 -8.39
CA LEU A 179 -2.13 14.56 -7.11
C LEU A 179 -0.70 14.96 -6.72
N VAL A 180 0.27 14.06 -6.88
CA VAL A 180 1.68 14.35 -6.57
C VAL A 180 2.27 15.37 -7.54
N LEU A 181 1.91 15.31 -8.83
CA LEU A 181 2.33 16.33 -9.82
C LEU A 181 1.71 17.70 -9.51
N MET A 182 0.43 17.75 -9.11
CA MET A 182 -0.21 19.00 -8.66
C MET A 182 0.46 19.56 -7.42
N LEU A 183 0.80 18.69 -6.44
CA LEU A 183 1.53 19.11 -5.25
C LEU A 183 2.92 19.65 -5.60
N PHE A 184 3.63 18.98 -6.52
CA PHE A 184 4.93 19.44 -6.99
C PHE A 184 4.85 20.80 -7.72
N ALA A 185 3.84 20.98 -8.57
CA ALA A 185 3.61 22.26 -9.24
C ALA A 185 3.28 23.39 -8.24
N ALA A 186 2.44 23.10 -7.23
CA ALA A 186 2.13 24.04 -6.16
C ALA A 186 3.39 24.38 -5.32
N ALA A 187 4.20 23.36 -5.01
CA ALA A 187 5.46 23.56 -4.29
C ALA A 187 6.45 24.44 -5.09
N ALA A 188 6.54 24.24 -6.40
CA ALA A 188 7.35 25.07 -7.29
C ALA A 188 6.82 26.52 -7.34
N ALA A 189 5.49 26.70 -7.45
CA ALA A 189 4.89 28.04 -7.43
C ALA A 189 5.17 28.77 -6.12
N VAL A 190 4.99 28.11 -4.97
CA VAL A 190 5.30 28.68 -3.65
C VAL A 190 6.79 29.04 -3.51
N PHE A 191 7.67 28.19 -4.06
CA PHE A 191 9.10 28.45 -4.06
C PHE A 191 9.47 29.72 -4.83
N PHE A 192 8.84 29.99 -5.96
CA PHE A 192 9.07 31.21 -6.73
C PHE A 192 8.44 32.46 -6.12
N LEU A 193 7.32 32.31 -5.40
CA LEU A 193 6.58 33.42 -4.79
C LEU A 193 7.13 33.79 -3.39
N ASN A 194 7.44 32.80 -2.58
CA ASN A 194 7.90 32.94 -1.18
C ASN A 194 9.32 32.38 -1.07
N LYS A 195 10.29 33.25 -0.95
CA LYS A 195 11.73 32.91 -0.86
C LYS A 195 12.00 31.68 0.02
N PHE A 196 12.48 30.58 -0.63
CA PHE A 196 13.18 29.44 -0.01
C PHE A 196 12.41 28.46 0.91
N ASN A 197 11.19 28.06 0.57
CA ASN A 197 10.59 26.93 1.29
C ASN A 197 10.84 25.60 0.55
N PHE A 198 11.97 24.95 0.82
CA PHE A 198 12.33 23.67 0.23
C PHE A 198 11.51 22.48 0.75
N SER A 199 10.81 22.62 1.86
CA SER A 199 10.12 21.49 2.53
C SER A 199 9.07 20.85 1.65
N LEU A 200 8.24 21.65 0.95
CA LEU A 200 7.20 21.12 0.06
C LEU A 200 7.78 20.41 -1.17
N ILE A 201 8.91 20.90 -1.69
CA ILE A 201 9.60 20.27 -2.81
C ILE A 201 10.16 18.89 -2.37
N LEU A 202 10.77 18.82 -1.18
CA LEU A 202 11.28 17.56 -0.64
C LEU A 202 10.16 16.55 -0.39
N ILE A 203 9.03 16.98 0.19
CA ILE A 203 7.87 16.11 0.42
C ILE A 203 7.31 15.58 -0.91
N SER A 204 7.14 16.43 -1.92
CA SER A 204 6.62 16.02 -3.22
C SER A 204 7.58 15.07 -3.96
N ALA A 205 8.89 15.31 -3.88
CA ALA A 205 9.90 14.43 -4.44
C ALA A 205 9.91 13.05 -3.74
N PHE A 206 9.79 13.02 -2.41
CA PHE A 206 9.67 11.80 -1.64
C PHE A 206 8.42 10.99 -2.00
N LEU A 207 7.27 11.66 -2.16
CA LEU A 207 6.04 11.00 -2.60
C LEU A 207 6.16 10.43 -4.01
N LEU A 208 6.81 11.15 -4.94
CA LEU A 208 7.10 10.64 -6.29
C LEU A 208 7.97 9.39 -6.27
N GLN A 209 9.03 9.38 -5.46
CA GLN A 209 9.91 8.22 -5.31
C GLN A 209 9.14 7.01 -4.78
N ASN A 210 8.32 7.19 -3.75
CA ASN A 210 7.50 6.13 -3.17
C ASN A 210 6.46 5.60 -4.16
N LEU A 211 5.84 6.46 -4.95
CA LEU A 211 4.89 6.07 -5.98
C LEU A 211 5.52 5.19 -7.07
N CYS A 212 6.79 5.44 -7.41
CA CYS A 212 7.55 4.58 -8.32
C CYS A 212 7.84 3.19 -7.73
N SER A 213 8.03 3.10 -6.40
CA SER A 213 8.21 1.82 -5.71
C SER A 213 6.90 1.03 -5.62
N GLU A 214 5.79 1.70 -5.35
CA GLU A 214 4.44 1.11 -5.33
C GLU A 214 4.08 0.44 -6.65
N GLN A 215 4.40 1.05 -7.78
CA GLN A 215 4.14 0.46 -9.09
C GLN A 215 4.84 -0.89 -9.30
N ARG A 216 5.98 -1.12 -8.65
CA ARG A 216 6.70 -2.41 -8.69
C ARG A 216 6.04 -3.45 -7.79
N SER A 217 5.47 -3.02 -6.69
CA SER A 217 4.79 -3.90 -5.72
C SER A 217 3.54 -4.56 -6.32
N LEU A 218 2.83 -3.90 -7.23
CA LEU A 218 1.65 -4.46 -7.90
C LEU A 218 1.92 -5.82 -8.55
N THR A 219 3.04 -5.96 -9.26
CA THR A 219 3.38 -7.23 -9.94
C THR A 219 3.61 -8.35 -8.92
N ILE A 220 4.30 -8.05 -7.82
CA ILE A 220 4.59 -9.03 -6.76
C ILE A 220 3.30 -9.45 -6.06
N VAL A 221 2.44 -8.49 -5.70
CA VAL A 221 1.15 -8.75 -5.05
C VAL A 221 0.26 -9.61 -5.95
N THR A 222 0.17 -9.30 -7.24
CA THR A 222 -0.65 -10.05 -8.19
C THR A 222 -0.18 -11.50 -8.33
N VAL A 223 1.13 -11.72 -8.50
CA VAL A 223 1.70 -13.07 -8.65
C VAL A 223 1.49 -13.86 -7.36
N ARG A 224 1.74 -13.25 -6.19
CA ARG A 224 1.57 -13.92 -4.90
C ARG A 224 0.11 -14.28 -4.63
N GLU A 225 -0.83 -13.40 -4.96
CA GLU A 225 -2.27 -13.68 -4.84
C GLU A 225 -2.69 -14.87 -5.72
N ILE A 226 -2.22 -14.95 -6.96
CA ILE A 226 -2.47 -16.09 -7.85
C ILE A 226 -1.93 -17.39 -7.23
N LEU A 227 -0.72 -17.36 -6.68
CA LEU A 227 -0.10 -18.53 -6.05
C LEU A 227 -0.84 -18.96 -4.77
N ASN A 228 -1.22 -18.01 -3.91
CA ASN A 228 -1.94 -18.30 -2.67
C ASN A 228 -3.32 -18.88 -2.94
N ARG A 229 -4.03 -18.38 -3.94
CA ARG A 229 -5.33 -18.97 -4.35
C ARG A 229 -5.19 -20.42 -4.78
N LYS A 230 -4.14 -20.73 -5.52
CA LYS A 230 -3.87 -22.08 -5.97
C LYS A 230 -3.64 -23.05 -4.79
N SER A 231 -2.96 -22.61 -3.72
CA SER A 231 -2.75 -23.44 -2.53
C SER A 231 -3.99 -23.54 -1.64
N ALA A 232 -4.76 -22.45 -1.50
CA ALA A 232 -5.92 -22.40 -0.61
C ALA A 232 -7.10 -23.29 -1.07
N TYR A 233 -7.25 -23.52 -2.37
CA TYR A 233 -8.30 -24.40 -2.91
C TYR A 233 -8.11 -25.89 -2.56
N GLY A 234 -6.95 -26.29 -2.03
CA GLY A 234 -6.64 -27.68 -1.63
C GLY A 234 -6.90 -28.00 -0.17
N GLU A 235 -7.00 -27.02 0.72
CA GLU A 235 -6.90 -27.26 2.17
C GLU A 235 -8.12 -26.84 3.02
N GLU A 236 -8.98 -25.93 2.56
CA GLU A 236 -10.12 -25.47 3.38
C GLU A 236 -11.42 -25.37 2.57
N MET A 237 -12.47 -26.08 2.99
CA MET A 237 -13.84 -25.84 2.56
C MET A 237 -14.35 -24.51 3.15
N ARG A 238 -14.05 -23.39 2.49
CA ARG A 238 -14.65 -22.10 2.80
C ARG A 238 -15.70 -21.76 1.76
N GLU A 239 -16.81 -21.18 2.19
CA GLU A 239 -17.79 -20.59 1.27
C GLU A 239 -17.22 -19.32 0.64
N TYR A 240 -17.14 -19.28 -0.69
CA TYR A 240 -16.71 -18.10 -1.44
C TYR A 240 -17.88 -17.50 -2.21
N ARG A 241 -17.96 -16.19 -2.26
CA ARG A 241 -18.83 -15.51 -3.21
C ARG A 241 -18.32 -15.77 -4.62
N SER A 242 -19.17 -16.27 -5.51
CA SER A 242 -18.83 -16.44 -6.93
C SER A 242 -19.40 -15.28 -7.75
N LYS A 243 -18.62 -14.80 -8.73
CA LYS A 243 -19.07 -13.83 -9.75
C LYS A 243 -18.97 -14.51 -11.12
N PRO A 244 -20.07 -14.59 -11.90
CA PRO A 244 -20.01 -15.10 -13.27
C PRO A 244 -19.29 -14.09 -14.17
N LEU A 245 -18.44 -14.59 -15.06
CA LEU A 245 -17.76 -13.84 -16.10
C LEU A 245 -18.05 -14.51 -17.45
N CYS A 246 -18.66 -13.80 -18.39
CA CYS A 246 -18.85 -14.29 -19.74
C CYS A 246 -17.67 -13.89 -20.62
N ALA A 247 -17.08 -14.85 -21.33
CA ALA A 247 -15.97 -14.62 -22.23
C ALA A 247 -16.18 -15.38 -23.55
N ALA A 248 -15.94 -14.70 -24.68
CA ALA A 248 -15.95 -15.38 -25.98
C ALA A 248 -14.79 -16.39 -26.08
N ALA A 249 -15.01 -17.53 -26.69
CA ALA A 249 -14.01 -18.60 -26.89
C ALA A 249 -12.71 -18.08 -27.55
N GLY A 250 -12.81 -17.12 -28.46
CA GLY A 250 -11.65 -16.47 -29.11
C GLY A 250 -10.93 -15.43 -28.29
N ALA A 251 -11.45 -15.03 -27.13
CA ALA A 251 -10.84 -14.02 -26.28
C ALA A 251 -9.61 -14.55 -25.54
N PRO A 252 -8.59 -13.71 -25.28
CA PRO A 252 -7.38 -14.12 -24.56
C PRO A 252 -7.69 -14.39 -23.10
N ALA A 253 -7.31 -15.57 -22.58
CA ALA A 253 -7.57 -16.00 -21.21
C ALA A 253 -6.94 -15.09 -20.14
N ARG A 254 -5.86 -14.37 -20.47
CA ARG A 254 -5.27 -13.33 -19.61
C ARG A 254 -6.25 -12.24 -19.16
N GLY A 255 -7.40 -12.11 -19.82
CA GLY A 255 -8.47 -11.18 -19.46
C GLY A 255 -8.98 -11.38 -18.05
N ILE A 256 -8.97 -12.60 -17.51
CA ILE A 256 -9.39 -12.94 -16.16
C ILE A 256 -8.58 -12.17 -15.11
N LEU A 257 -7.29 -11.96 -15.34
CA LEU A 257 -6.38 -11.28 -14.40
C LEU A 257 -6.87 -9.88 -14.02
N LYS A 258 -7.61 -9.20 -14.91
CA LYS A 258 -8.18 -7.87 -14.65
C LYS A 258 -9.37 -7.90 -13.69
N HIS A 259 -9.97 -9.06 -13.48
CA HIS A 259 -11.17 -9.24 -12.66
C HIS A 259 -10.86 -9.89 -11.32
N ILE A 260 -9.66 -10.43 -11.11
CA ILE A 260 -9.26 -11.04 -9.83
C ILE A 260 -9.47 -10.05 -8.69
N SER A 261 -10.25 -10.49 -7.67
CA SER A 261 -10.57 -9.74 -6.45
C SER A 261 -10.31 -10.63 -5.23
N PHE A 262 -9.92 -10.07 -4.09
CA PHE A 262 -9.63 -10.85 -2.87
C PHE A 262 -10.85 -11.62 -2.33
N ASP A 263 -12.05 -11.07 -2.51
CA ASP A 263 -13.24 -11.50 -1.79
C ASP A 263 -14.19 -12.38 -2.61
N CYS A 264 -13.85 -12.72 -3.86
CA CYS A 264 -14.70 -13.56 -4.72
C CYS A 264 -13.91 -14.39 -5.73
N VAL A 265 -14.53 -15.49 -6.14
CA VAL A 265 -14.03 -16.41 -7.17
C VAL A 265 -14.80 -16.17 -8.46
N HIS A 266 -14.14 -16.26 -9.60
CA HIS A 266 -14.79 -16.10 -10.89
C HIS A 266 -15.08 -17.45 -11.55
N ILE A 267 -16.33 -17.61 -11.99
CA ILE A 267 -16.73 -18.72 -12.86
C ILE A 267 -16.84 -18.16 -14.27
N VAL A 268 -16.03 -18.68 -15.19
CA VAL A 268 -15.98 -18.19 -16.57
C VAL A 268 -16.88 -19.03 -17.45
N HIS A 269 -17.95 -18.41 -17.96
CA HIS A 269 -18.81 -18.98 -18.99
C HIS A 269 -18.22 -18.66 -20.36
N VAL A 270 -17.71 -19.67 -21.05
CA VAL A 270 -17.18 -19.52 -22.41
C VAL A 270 -18.35 -19.57 -23.40
N THR A 271 -18.44 -18.55 -24.25
CA THR A 271 -19.53 -18.42 -25.22
C THR A 271 -19.02 -18.50 -26.65
N ASP A 272 -19.83 -19.05 -27.53
CA ASP A 272 -19.60 -19.00 -28.95
C ASP A 272 -20.03 -17.67 -29.58
N LYS A 273 -19.96 -17.52 -30.89
CA LYS A 273 -20.37 -16.32 -31.63
C LYS A 273 -21.89 -16.06 -31.53
N SER A 274 -22.70 -17.04 -31.18
CA SER A 274 -24.14 -16.94 -31.03
C SER A 274 -24.55 -16.54 -29.60
N GLY A 275 -23.59 -16.44 -28.66
CA GLY A 275 -23.85 -16.16 -27.25
C GLY A 275 -24.24 -17.38 -26.42
N LYS A 276 -24.24 -18.59 -27.03
CA LYS A 276 -24.51 -19.85 -26.32
C LYS A 276 -23.30 -20.24 -25.48
N ILE A 277 -23.52 -20.67 -24.25
CA ILE A 277 -22.47 -21.18 -23.38
C ILE A 277 -22.00 -22.55 -23.89
N THR A 278 -20.72 -22.62 -24.21
CA THR A 278 -20.08 -23.86 -24.73
C THR A 278 -19.32 -24.59 -23.62
N ALA A 279 -18.79 -23.87 -22.63
CA ALA A 279 -18.10 -24.47 -21.51
C ALA A 279 -18.17 -23.55 -20.28
N VAL A 280 -17.94 -24.13 -19.09
CA VAL A 280 -17.81 -23.43 -17.82
C VAL A 280 -16.44 -23.77 -17.25
N LEU A 281 -15.62 -22.76 -17.04
CA LEU A 281 -14.27 -22.89 -16.50
C LEU A 281 -14.19 -22.24 -15.12
N THR A 282 -13.49 -22.89 -14.20
CA THR A 282 -13.17 -22.28 -12.91
C THR A 282 -11.98 -21.33 -13.04
N GLU A 283 -11.88 -20.36 -12.14
CA GLU A 283 -10.74 -19.43 -12.08
C GLU A 283 -9.40 -20.18 -12.03
N THR A 284 -9.34 -21.27 -11.26
CA THR A 284 -8.15 -22.13 -11.12
C THR A 284 -7.74 -22.80 -12.43
N GLN A 285 -8.69 -23.37 -13.18
CA GLN A 285 -8.42 -23.97 -14.47
C GLN A 285 -7.81 -22.97 -15.46
N VAL A 286 -8.35 -21.75 -15.48
CA VAL A 286 -7.83 -20.68 -16.35
C VAL A 286 -6.43 -20.24 -15.90
N LEU A 287 -6.19 -20.09 -14.61
CA LEU A 287 -4.88 -19.72 -14.08
C LEU A 287 -3.84 -20.82 -14.31
N ASP A 288 -4.20 -22.08 -14.16
CA ASP A 288 -3.31 -23.21 -14.43
C ASP A 288 -2.93 -23.27 -15.91
N ALA A 289 -3.88 -23.07 -16.81
CA ALA A 289 -3.61 -23.00 -18.23
C ALA A 289 -2.70 -21.81 -18.59
N LEU A 290 -2.90 -20.65 -17.99
CA LEU A 290 -2.03 -19.49 -18.18
C LEU A 290 -0.59 -19.75 -17.67
N CYS A 291 -0.44 -20.52 -16.58
CA CYS A 291 0.89 -20.87 -16.05
C CYS A 291 1.59 -21.93 -16.92
N ARG A 292 0.85 -22.93 -17.44
CA ARG A 292 1.39 -24.02 -18.23
C ARG A 292 1.66 -23.62 -19.68
N ASP A 293 0.68 -23.01 -20.33
CA ASP A 293 0.66 -22.80 -21.79
C ASP A 293 0.96 -21.33 -22.18
N GLY A 294 1.07 -20.43 -21.16
CA GLY A 294 1.50 -19.06 -21.32
C GLY A 294 0.36 -18.05 -21.57
N ILE A 295 0.72 -16.76 -21.56
CA ILE A 295 -0.21 -15.62 -21.53
C ILE A 295 -1.04 -15.45 -22.82
N ARG A 296 -0.69 -16.15 -23.90
CA ARG A 296 -1.35 -16.03 -25.21
C ARG A 296 -2.51 -16.99 -25.42
N ILE A 297 -2.73 -17.95 -24.52
CA ILE A 297 -3.82 -18.94 -24.60
C ILE A 297 -5.19 -18.24 -24.60
N ARG A 298 -6.15 -18.81 -25.32
CA ARG A 298 -7.53 -18.33 -25.41
C ARG A 298 -8.45 -19.19 -24.56
N TYR A 299 -9.62 -18.68 -24.19
CA TYR A 299 -10.59 -19.45 -23.40
C TYR A 299 -11.08 -20.71 -24.13
N GLY A 300 -11.23 -20.66 -25.46
CA GLY A 300 -11.61 -21.81 -26.26
C GLY A 300 -10.59 -22.93 -26.21
N ASP A 301 -9.29 -22.62 -26.15
CA ASP A 301 -8.22 -23.62 -26.11
C ASP A 301 -8.17 -24.36 -24.76
N ILE A 302 -8.72 -23.74 -23.69
CA ILE A 302 -8.83 -24.33 -22.35
C ILE A 302 -10.10 -25.19 -22.23
N ALA A 303 -11.13 -24.81 -22.98
CA ALA A 303 -12.44 -25.47 -22.97
C ALA A 303 -12.52 -26.72 -23.86
N ALA A 304 -11.56 -26.87 -24.76
CA ALA A 304 -11.43 -28.02 -25.64
C ALA A 304 -10.72 -29.19 -24.94
#